data_6d7a7114dd8446f175a485871222c83e
#
_entry.id   6d7a7114dd8446f175a485871222c83e
#
_cell.length_a   1.000
_cell.length_b   1.000
_cell.length_c   1.000
_cell.angle_alpha   90.00
_cell.angle_beta   90.00
_cell.angle_gamma   90.00
#
_symmetry.space_group_name_H-M   'P 1'
#
loop_
_entity.id
_entity.type
_entity.pdbx_description
1 polymer ?
#
loop_
_entity_poly.entity_id
_entity_poly.type
_entity_poly.pdbx_seq_one_letter_code
_entity_poly.pdbx_strand_id
1 'polypeptide(L)'
;LIRFGGFAAIAAALSLAPAAFAQQADQQILTGEAAFGGWKGDRPGVRRLIRPQDLQAPDVSQSTTNRAGRVEMPEGARPQLPPGFSAEMIASSIYNPRAVRVAPNGDLFVANSKADQIRIYRLAEGSAKPAEKSTYATKLTRPYGIAFYPPGNKPQWVYVANSDSIVRFPYQDGDLKASGEPETIVDNIPSSGHLTRDIAFSPDGKTLYLSVGSGSNVAENIEAEPDGGLDAWAKAKPLGAVWGSEEGRADVLAFDPDGKHSRTVATGLRNCSGMTVQPATGALWCVVNERDGLGENVPFEFATEVKDGAFYGWPWYTSATMRIRATGANAPTLPARLPSPTC
;
A
#
# COMPACT_ATOMS: atom_id res chain seq x y z
N LEU A 1 -4.76 71.82 50.71
CA LEU A 1 -5.89 71.59 49.82
C LEU A 1 -5.63 70.27 49.06
N ILE A 2 -6.36 69.25 49.49
CA ILE A 2 -6.27 67.87 48.91
C ILE A 2 -7.31 67.80 47.80
N ARG A 3 -6.91 67.38 46.58
CA ARG A 3 -7.84 66.97 45.54
C ARG A 3 -7.71 65.45 45.29
N PHE A 4 -8.81 64.76 45.55
CA PHE A 4 -9.00 63.35 45.20
C PHE A 4 -9.30 63.25 43.67
N GLY A 5 -8.49 62.47 42.98
CA GLY A 5 -8.79 62.06 41.58
C GLY A 5 -9.48 60.70 41.61
N GLY A 6 -10.68 60.65 40.99
CA GLY A 6 -11.46 59.43 40.85
C GLY A 6 -10.87 58.42 39.86
N PHE A 7 -10.77 57.19 40.28
CA PHE A 7 -10.48 56.05 39.40
C PHE A 7 -11.80 55.61 38.76
N ALA A 8 -11.87 55.69 37.44
CA ALA A 8 -12.92 55.05 36.65
C ALA A 8 -12.55 53.58 36.45
N ALA A 9 -13.30 52.67 37.01
CA ALA A 9 -13.17 51.23 36.78
C ALA A 9 -13.84 50.89 35.42
N ILE A 10 -13.04 50.50 34.45
CA ILE A 10 -13.53 49.89 33.20
C ILE A 10 -13.82 48.44 33.50
N ALA A 11 -15.08 48.06 33.57
CA ALA A 11 -15.52 46.67 33.62
C ALA A 11 -15.42 46.08 32.22
N ALA A 12 -14.38 45.28 31.96
CA ALA A 12 -14.31 44.45 30.73
C ALA A 12 -15.27 43.27 30.87
N ALA A 13 -16.39 43.30 30.18
CA ALA A 13 -17.27 42.15 30.04
C ALA A 13 -16.59 41.11 29.15
N LEU A 14 -16.01 40.08 29.77
CA LEU A 14 -15.63 38.86 29.07
C LEU A 14 -16.91 38.12 28.68
N SER A 15 -17.30 38.21 27.41
CA SER A 15 -18.29 37.31 26.79
C SER A 15 -17.66 35.91 26.69
N LEU A 16 -17.99 35.06 27.65
CA LEU A 16 -17.80 33.61 27.53
C LEU A 16 -18.73 33.11 26.43
N ALA A 17 -18.20 32.98 25.22
CA ALA A 17 -18.85 32.17 24.18
C ALA A 17 -18.98 30.74 24.77
N PRO A 18 -20.20 30.13 24.76
CA PRO A 18 -20.32 28.75 25.17
C PRO A 18 -19.43 27.90 24.25
N ALA A 19 -18.43 27.26 24.81
CA ALA A 19 -17.73 26.17 24.13
C ALA A 19 -18.84 25.17 23.72
N ALA A 20 -19.10 25.09 22.43
CA ALA A 20 -19.93 24.04 21.88
C ALA A 20 -19.22 22.73 22.24
N PHE A 21 -19.66 22.08 23.31
CA PHE A 21 -19.37 20.70 23.57
C PHE A 21 -19.87 19.98 22.31
N ALA A 22 -18.91 19.58 21.46
CA ALA A 22 -19.21 18.62 20.41
C ALA A 22 -19.82 17.43 21.14
N GLN A 23 -21.13 17.28 20.99
CA GLN A 23 -21.87 16.15 21.48
C GLN A 23 -21.12 14.92 20.98
N GLN A 24 -20.51 14.18 21.91
CA GLN A 24 -19.94 12.88 21.62
C GLN A 24 -21.10 12.05 21.06
N ALA A 25 -21.24 12.04 19.74
CA ALA A 25 -22.19 11.17 19.08
C ALA A 25 -21.88 9.78 19.60
N ASP A 26 -22.86 9.12 20.21
CA ASP A 26 -22.76 7.73 20.64
C ASP A 26 -22.04 6.95 19.54
N GLN A 27 -20.82 6.50 19.83
CA GLN A 27 -20.01 5.80 18.84
C GLN A 27 -20.64 4.41 18.65
N GLN A 28 -21.61 4.34 17.75
CA GLN A 28 -22.28 3.12 17.42
C GLN A 28 -21.28 2.17 16.77
N ILE A 29 -20.96 1.08 17.45
CA ILE A 29 -20.17 0.00 16.89
C ILE A 29 -21.13 -1.02 16.27
N LEU A 30 -21.09 -1.15 14.94
CA LEU A 30 -21.85 -2.15 14.21
C LEU A 30 -21.10 -3.50 14.30
N THR A 31 -21.84 -4.58 14.60
CA THR A 31 -21.30 -5.95 14.73
C THR A 31 -22.14 -6.93 13.95
N GLY A 32 -21.61 -8.13 13.68
CA GLY A 32 -22.29 -9.18 12.92
C GLY A 32 -22.77 -8.68 11.56
N GLU A 33 -23.97 -9.06 11.13
CA GLU A 33 -24.54 -8.69 9.83
C GLU A 33 -24.60 -7.18 9.61
N ALA A 34 -24.90 -6.39 10.64
CA ALA A 34 -24.95 -4.93 10.55
C ALA A 34 -23.59 -4.31 10.21
N ALA A 35 -22.47 -5.00 10.49
CA ALA A 35 -21.14 -4.51 10.15
C ALA A 35 -20.86 -4.55 8.63
N PHE A 36 -21.62 -5.31 7.86
CA PHE A 36 -21.53 -5.41 6.40
C PHE A 36 -22.51 -4.51 5.65
N GLY A 37 -23.17 -3.61 6.36
CA GLY A 37 -24.08 -2.62 5.77
C GLY A 37 -23.42 -1.75 4.72
N GLY A 38 -24.18 -1.33 3.70
CA GLY A 38 -23.70 -0.50 2.61
C GLY A 38 -23.33 0.93 3.06
N TRP A 39 -22.53 1.60 2.26
CA TRP A 39 -22.01 2.96 2.47
C TRP A 39 -23.10 4.03 2.72
N LYS A 40 -24.34 3.80 2.29
CA LYS A 40 -25.45 4.77 2.47
C LYS A 40 -25.75 5.09 3.94
N GLY A 41 -25.42 4.16 4.84
CA GLY A 41 -25.53 4.34 6.29
C GLY A 41 -24.29 4.92 6.96
N ASP A 42 -23.22 5.14 6.22
CA ASP A 42 -21.95 5.62 6.77
C ASP A 42 -22.00 7.12 7.06
N ARG A 43 -21.37 7.50 8.14
CA ARG A 43 -21.14 8.88 8.55
C ARG A 43 -19.92 8.91 9.48
N PRO A 44 -19.28 10.06 9.71
CA PRO A 44 -18.21 10.18 10.69
C PRO A 44 -18.65 9.65 12.06
N GLY A 45 -17.79 8.83 12.70
CA GLY A 45 -18.04 8.19 13.99
C GLY A 45 -18.70 6.81 13.93
N VAL A 46 -19.19 6.34 12.80
CA VAL A 46 -19.64 4.95 12.63
C VAL A 46 -18.41 4.03 12.64
N ARG A 47 -18.46 3.02 13.48
CA ARG A 47 -17.41 2.00 13.61
C ARG A 47 -18.00 0.63 13.30
N ARG A 48 -17.18 -0.25 12.71
CA ARG A 48 -17.54 -1.65 12.44
C ARG A 48 -16.53 -2.56 13.11
N LEU A 49 -17.03 -3.56 13.83
CA LEU A 49 -16.21 -4.64 14.36
C LEU A 49 -16.56 -5.90 13.58
N ILE A 50 -15.67 -6.30 12.67
CA ILE A 50 -15.77 -7.53 11.88
C ILE A 50 -14.78 -8.52 12.50
N ARG A 51 -15.25 -9.72 12.82
CA ARG A 51 -14.43 -10.81 13.36
C ARG A 51 -14.34 -11.94 12.33
N PRO A 52 -13.34 -12.83 12.40
CA PRO A 52 -13.22 -13.94 11.45
C PRO A 52 -14.50 -14.80 11.33
N GLN A 53 -15.22 -15.02 12.44
CA GLN A 53 -16.47 -15.77 12.44
C GLN A 53 -17.67 -15.03 11.80
N ASP A 54 -17.55 -13.72 11.58
CA ASP A 54 -18.59 -12.93 10.94
C ASP A 54 -18.48 -12.99 9.39
N LEU A 55 -17.36 -13.56 8.88
CA LEU A 55 -17.14 -13.69 7.45
C LEU A 55 -17.97 -14.84 6.87
N GLN A 56 -18.44 -14.66 5.64
CA GLN A 56 -19.16 -15.73 4.94
C GLN A 56 -18.23 -16.91 4.67
N ALA A 57 -18.79 -18.12 4.71
CA ALA A 57 -18.04 -19.31 4.32
C ALA A 57 -17.61 -19.23 2.85
N PRO A 58 -16.38 -19.68 2.52
CA PRO A 58 -15.90 -19.71 1.14
C PRO A 58 -16.78 -20.63 0.28
N ASP A 59 -17.13 -20.19 -0.93
CA ASP A 59 -17.78 -21.04 -1.94
C ASP A 59 -16.81 -21.35 -3.08
N VAL A 60 -16.38 -22.59 -3.17
CA VAL A 60 -15.48 -23.11 -4.19
C VAL A 60 -16.20 -23.76 -5.38
N SER A 61 -17.52 -23.75 -5.38
CA SER A 61 -18.33 -24.44 -6.42
C SER A 61 -18.26 -23.76 -7.78
N GLN A 62 -17.95 -22.48 -7.81
CA GLN A 62 -17.85 -21.70 -9.04
C GLN A 62 -16.58 -20.84 -9.06
N SER A 63 -15.91 -20.83 -10.22
CA SER A 63 -14.82 -19.88 -10.45
C SER A 63 -15.40 -18.48 -10.65
N THR A 64 -15.02 -17.55 -9.78
CA THR A 64 -15.42 -16.15 -9.91
C THR A 64 -14.28 -15.32 -10.45
N THR A 65 -14.29 -15.06 -11.77
CA THR A 65 -13.44 -14.07 -12.40
C THR A 65 -14.34 -13.09 -13.14
N ASN A 66 -14.72 -12.02 -12.45
CA ASN A 66 -15.61 -11.03 -13.03
C ASN A 66 -14.84 -9.73 -13.29
N ARG A 67 -14.34 -9.57 -14.51
CA ARG A 67 -13.64 -8.34 -14.91
C ARG A 67 -14.66 -7.23 -15.15
N ALA A 68 -14.49 -6.11 -14.45
CA ALA A 68 -15.30 -4.92 -14.67
C ALA A 68 -15.10 -4.36 -16.08
N GLY A 69 -16.20 -4.11 -16.80
CA GLY A 69 -16.20 -3.35 -18.03
C GLY A 69 -15.99 -1.85 -17.78
N ARG A 70 -15.34 -1.16 -18.71
CA ARG A 70 -15.27 0.31 -18.67
C ARG A 70 -16.54 0.89 -19.28
N VAL A 71 -17.12 1.85 -18.60
CA VAL A 71 -18.21 2.68 -19.07
C VAL A 71 -17.81 4.15 -19.00
N GLU A 72 -18.35 4.98 -19.88
CA GLU A 72 -18.16 6.43 -19.79
C GLU A 72 -18.85 6.96 -18.54
N MET A 73 -18.19 7.92 -17.89
CA MET A 73 -18.79 8.60 -16.74
C MET A 73 -19.95 9.48 -17.22
N PRO A 74 -21.17 9.33 -16.68
CA PRO A 74 -22.28 10.20 -17.03
C PRO A 74 -21.92 11.67 -16.79
N GLU A 75 -22.41 12.54 -17.68
CA GLU A 75 -22.19 13.98 -17.54
C GLU A 75 -22.72 14.50 -16.18
N GLY A 76 -21.90 15.28 -15.50
CA GLY A 76 -22.27 15.83 -14.19
C GLY A 76 -22.25 14.84 -13.04
N ALA A 77 -21.89 13.56 -13.26
CA ALA A 77 -21.83 12.58 -12.20
C ALA A 77 -20.83 12.99 -11.10
N ARG A 78 -21.21 12.75 -9.86
CA ARG A 78 -20.37 12.97 -8.67
C ARG A 78 -20.46 11.73 -7.79
N PRO A 79 -19.40 11.39 -7.04
CA PRO A 79 -19.48 10.37 -6.02
C PRO A 79 -20.58 10.70 -5.02
N GLN A 80 -21.39 9.70 -4.67
CA GLN A 80 -22.31 9.80 -3.56
C GLN A 80 -21.54 9.52 -2.27
N LEU A 81 -21.69 10.40 -1.30
CA LEU A 81 -20.87 10.36 -0.08
C LEU A 81 -21.76 10.31 1.16
N PRO A 82 -21.32 9.70 2.25
CA PRO A 82 -21.97 9.79 3.53
C PRO A 82 -22.05 11.23 4.03
N PRO A 83 -23.02 11.56 4.90
CA PRO A 83 -23.09 12.87 5.54
C PRO A 83 -21.78 13.23 6.26
N GLY A 84 -21.31 14.45 6.09
CA GLY A 84 -20.08 14.95 6.68
C GLY A 84 -18.80 14.66 5.87
N PHE A 85 -18.93 14.03 4.70
CA PHE A 85 -17.82 13.86 3.75
C PHE A 85 -18.01 14.74 2.53
N SER A 86 -16.89 15.14 1.93
CA SER A 86 -16.85 15.80 0.63
C SER A 86 -15.79 15.16 -0.26
N ALA A 87 -15.96 15.26 -1.57
CA ALA A 87 -14.97 14.82 -2.54
C ALA A 87 -14.69 15.94 -3.53
N GLU A 88 -13.42 16.27 -3.67
CA GLU A 88 -12.94 17.28 -4.61
C GLU A 88 -11.95 16.65 -5.59
N MET A 89 -12.10 16.96 -6.86
CA MET A 89 -11.19 16.50 -7.89
C MET A 89 -9.94 17.40 -7.93
N ILE A 90 -8.80 16.86 -7.50
CA ILE A 90 -7.52 17.58 -7.48
C ILE A 90 -6.93 17.65 -8.90
N ALA A 91 -6.98 16.55 -9.65
CA ALA A 91 -6.38 16.46 -10.97
C ALA A 91 -7.12 15.44 -11.86
N SER A 92 -7.05 15.66 -13.16
CA SER A 92 -7.57 14.78 -14.21
C SER A 92 -6.49 14.53 -15.28
N SER A 93 -6.79 13.63 -16.24
CA SER A 93 -5.89 13.32 -17.35
C SER A 93 -4.52 12.80 -16.91
N ILE A 94 -4.50 12.02 -15.82
CA ILE A 94 -3.32 11.29 -15.37
C ILE A 94 -3.40 9.88 -15.95
N TYR A 95 -2.33 9.44 -16.63
CA TYR A 95 -2.34 8.18 -17.35
C TYR A 95 -1.93 7.01 -16.44
N ASN A 96 -2.90 6.34 -15.84
CA ASN A 96 -2.76 5.24 -14.88
C ASN A 96 -2.02 5.66 -13.58
N PRO A 97 -2.60 6.57 -12.77
CA PRO A 97 -2.04 6.89 -11.45
C PRO A 97 -2.14 5.65 -10.55
N ARG A 98 -1.03 5.27 -9.91
CA ARG A 98 -0.95 4.05 -9.10
C ARG A 98 -0.71 4.32 -7.62
N ALA A 99 0.14 5.26 -7.29
CA ALA A 99 0.46 5.61 -5.92
C ALA A 99 0.49 7.13 -5.74
N VAL A 100 0.12 7.55 -4.53
CA VAL A 100 0.24 8.93 -4.07
C VAL A 100 1.03 8.91 -2.77
N ARG A 101 2.01 9.81 -2.67
CA ARG A 101 2.74 10.06 -1.43
C ARG A 101 2.78 11.56 -1.16
N VAL A 102 2.61 11.91 0.10
CA VAL A 102 2.65 13.30 0.54
C VAL A 102 4.04 13.60 1.06
N ALA A 103 4.69 14.61 0.48
CA ALA A 103 5.95 15.12 0.99
C ALA A 103 5.74 15.88 2.31
N PRO A 104 6.77 16.08 3.14
CA PRO A 104 6.63 16.79 4.43
C PRO A 104 6.04 18.19 4.32
N ASN A 105 6.23 18.87 3.20
CA ASN A 105 5.65 20.19 2.90
C ASN A 105 4.21 20.15 2.38
N GLY A 106 3.61 18.97 2.26
CA GLY A 106 2.24 18.77 1.76
C GLY A 106 2.12 18.57 0.24
N ASP A 107 3.21 18.60 -0.51
CA ASP A 107 3.18 18.33 -1.95
C ASP A 107 2.77 16.89 -2.24
N LEU A 108 1.87 16.70 -3.19
CA LEU A 108 1.38 15.38 -3.59
C LEU A 108 2.22 14.84 -4.74
N PHE A 109 3.01 13.80 -4.49
CA PHE A 109 3.75 13.06 -5.49
C PHE A 109 2.89 11.90 -6.00
N VAL A 110 2.70 11.82 -7.30
CA VAL A 110 1.83 10.83 -7.96
C VAL A 110 2.63 10.02 -8.97
N ALA A 111 2.67 8.70 -8.78
CA ALA A 111 3.22 7.78 -9.77
C ALA A 111 2.25 7.65 -10.95
N ASN A 112 2.58 8.31 -12.06
CA ASN A 112 1.85 8.25 -13.33
C ASN A 112 2.45 7.14 -14.19
N SER A 113 2.13 5.88 -13.84
CA SER A 113 2.90 4.69 -14.22
C SER A 113 2.97 4.45 -15.73
N LYS A 114 1.86 4.55 -16.45
CA LYS A 114 1.86 4.34 -17.92
C LYS A 114 2.44 5.52 -18.73
N ALA A 115 2.71 6.63 -18.07
CA ALA A 115 3.40 7.76 -18.69
C ALA A 115 4.87 7.82 -18.26
N ASP A 116 5.36 6.84 -17.50
CA ASP A 116 6.73 6.73 -17.03
C ASP A 116 7.23 8.00 -16.32
N GLN A 117 6.37 8.56 -15.44
CA GLN A 117 6.55 9.85 -14.81
C GLN A 117 6.16 9.84 -13.33
N ILE A 118 6.77 10.75 -12.58
CA ILE A 118 6.24 11.24 -11.31
C ILE A 118 5.70 12.66 -11.53
N ARG A 119 4.44 12.86 -11.10
CA ARG A 119 3.78 14.19 -11.11
C ARG A 119 3.76 14.76 -9.71
N ILE A 120 3.82 16.09 -9.62
CA ILE A 120 3.62 16.83 -8.37
C ILE A 120 2.41 17.74 -8.49
N TYR A 121 1.65 17.81 -7.41
CA TYR A 121 0.58 18.78 -7.21
C TYR A 121 0.78 19.45 -5.84
N ARG A 122 1.00 20.74 -5.85
CA ARG A 122 1.03 21.60 -4.64
C ARG A 122 -0.32 22.24 -4.48
N LEU A 123 -1.00 21.93 -3.39
CA LEU A 123 -2.32 22.51 -3.12
C LEU A 123 -2.17 23.93 -2.58
N ALA A 124 -3.13 24.78 -2.91
CA ALA A 124 -3.28 26.07 -2.22
C ALA A 124 -3.74 25.81 -0.78
N GLU A 125 -3.30 26.63 0.16
CA GLU A 125 -3.70 26.52 1.56
C GLU A 125 -5.23 26.55 1.70
N GLY A 126 -5.77 25.59 2.46
CA GLY A 126 -7.22 25.42 2.67
C GLY A 126 -8.03 25.05 1.42
N SER A 127 -7.40 24.62 0.34
CA SER A 127 -8.05 24.29 -0.92
C SER A 127 -7.63 22.94 -1.47
N ALA A 128 -8.55 22.26 -2.14
CA ALA A 128 -8.24 21.07 -2.95
C ALA A 128 -7.75 21.40 -4.36
N LYS A 129 -7.69 22.69 -4.74
CA LYS A 129 -7.20 23.11 -6.06
C LYS A 129 -5.68 23.23 -6.04
N PRO A 130 -4.97 22.60 -6.98
CA PRO A 130 -3.54 22.77 -7.11
C PRO A 130 -3.18 24.24 -7.43
N ALA A 131 -2.36 24.86 -6.59
CA ALA A 131 -1.71 26.15 -6.89
C ALA A 131 -0.63 25.97 -7.96
N GLU A 132 0.10 24.84 -7.87
CA GLU A 132 1.14 24.47 -8.82
C GLU A 132 1.03 23.00 -9.21
N LYS A 133 1.43 22.68 -10.43
CA LYS A 133 1.54 21.31 -10.95
C LYS A 133 2.78 21.18 -11.83
N SER A 134 3.48 20.07 -11.68
CA SER A 134 4.71 19.83 -12.45
C SER A 134 4.86 18.34 -12.76
N THR A 135 5.75 18.03 -13.69
CA THR A 135 6.34 16.70 -13.84
C THR A 135 7.68 16.73 -13.10
N TYR A 136 7.78 15.94 -12.03
CA TYR A 136 8.98 15.86 -11.20
C TYR A 136 10.11 15.10 -11.92
N ALA A 137 9.79 13.91 -12.44
CA ALA A 137 10.74 13.06 -13.16
C ALA A 137 10.05 12.36 -14.34
N THR A 138 10.85 12.04 -15.36
CA THR A 138 10.45 11.34 -16.60
C THR A 138 11.43 10.23 -16.91
N LYS A 139 11.17 9.46 -17.97
CA LYS A 139 12.01 8.34 -18.43
C LYS A 139 12.20 7.25 -17.35
N LEU A 140 11.18 7.07 -16.54
CA LEU A 140 11.08 5.97 -15.59
C LEU A 140 10.51 4.72 -16.29
N THR A 141 10.49 3.58 -15.58
CA THR A 141 9.92 2.33 -16.10
C THR A 141 8.72 1.93 -15.26
N ARG A 142 7.54 2.40 -15.64
CA ARG A 142 6.28 2.13 -14.90
C ARG A 142 6.42 2.35 -13.39
N PRO A 143 6.73 3.56 -12.94
CA PRO A 143 6.95 3.85 -11.52
C PRO A 143 5.72 3.54 -10.68
N TYR A 144 5.94 3.05 -9.45
CA TYR A 144 4.90 2.72 -8.50
C TYR A 144 5.20 3.29 -7.12
N GLY A 145 6.12 2.70 -6.36
CA GLY A 145 6.48 3.13 -5.02
C GLY A 145 7.24 4.45 -5.02
N ILE A 146 6.94 5.29 -4.05
CA ILE A 146 7.63 6.56 -3.82
C ILE A 146 7.93 6.64 -2.33
N ALA A 147 9.16 7.00 -1.95
CA ALA A 147 9.53 7.21 -0.56
C ALA A 147 10.49 8.39 -0.42
N PHE A 148 10.43 9.07 0.72
CA PHE A 148 11.33 10.18 1.05
C PHE A 148 12.40 9.71 2.03
N TYR A 149 13.66 10.10 1.82
CA TYR A 149 14.79 9.69 2.65
C TYR A 149 15.73 10.85 3.00
N PRO A 150 16.27 10.91 4.23
CA PRO A 150 15.87 10.10 5.38
C PRO A 150 14.40 10.32 5.77
N PRO A 151 13.77 9.35 6.48
CA PRO A 151 12.43 9.53 7.03
C PRO A 151 12.37 10.76 7.95
N GLY A 152 11.22 11.45 7.94
CA GLY A 152 11.00 12.63 8.76
C GLY A 152 10.79 13.90 7.93
N ASN A 153 11.01 15.06 8.54
CA ASN A 153 10.60 16.35 7.96
C ASN A 153 11.64 17.00 7.01
N LYS A 154 12.81 16.40 6.87
CA LYS A 154 13.91 16.96 6.06
C LYS A 154 14.54 15.90 5.16
N PRO A 155 13.78 15.29 4.27
CA PRO A 155 14.34 14.34 3.31
C PRO A 155 15.29 15.05 2.35
N GLN A 156 16.30 14.33 1.92
CA GLN A 156 17.32 14.79 0.95
C GLN A 156 17.22 14.02 -0.36
N TRP A 157 16.38 12.96 -0.39
CA TRP A 157 16.20 12.09 -1.53
C TRP A 157 14.74 11.72 -1.71
N VAL A 158 14.32 11.61 -2.95
CA VAL A 158 13.08 10.94 -3.37
C VAL A 158 13.48 9.63 -4.04
N TYR A 159 13.03 8.51 -3.47
CA TYR A 159 13.17 7.18 -4.05
C TYR A 159 11.94 6.84 -4.86
N VAL A 160 12.16 6.25 -6.02
CA VAL A 160 11.10 5.78 -6.92
C VAL A 160 11.37 4.32 -7.27
N ALA A 161 10.42 3.46 -6.97
CA ALA A 161 10.47 2.09 -7.43
C ALA A 161 9.78 1.99 -8.80
N ASN A 162 10.57 1.67 -9.80
CA ASN A 162 10.14 1.24 -11.13
C ASN A 162 9.70 -0.22 -11.11
N SER A 163 9.14 -0.72 -12.20
CA SER A 163 8.82 -2.15 -12.31
C SER A 163 10.05 -3.06 -12.26
N ASP A 164 11.23 -2.58 -12.62
CA ASP A 164 12.48 -3.31 -12.83
C ASP A 164 13.66 -2.82 -11.98
N SER A 165 13.50 -1.70 -11.27
CA SER A 165 14.60 -1.05 -10.56
C SER A 165 14.09 -0.14 -9.43
N ILE A 166 15.00 0.27 -8.52
CA ILE A 166 14.78 1.41 -7.64
C ILE A 166 15.79 2.48 -7.99
N VAL A 167 15.30 3.69 -8.23
CA VAL A 167 16.13 4.87 -8.47
C VAL A 167 15.89 5.92 -7.40
N ARG A 168 16.84 6.82 -7.19
CA ARG A 168 16.66 7.98 -6.31
C ARG A 168 17.12 9.27 -6.98
N PHE A 169 16.53 10.36 -6.56
CA PHE A 169 16.85 11.71 -6.99
C PHE A 169 17.23 12.56 -5.78
N PRO A 170 18.23 13.44 -5.88
CA PRO A 170 18.43 14.49 -4.87
C PRO A 170 17.13 15.30 -4.71
N TYR A 171 16.81 15.67 -3.49
CA TYR A 171 15.58 16.39 -3.18
C TYR A 171 15.83 17.48 -2.14
N GLN A 172 15.30 18.66 -2.40
CA GLN A 172 15.16 19.74 -1.44
C GLN A 172 13.67 20.03 -1.25
N ASP A 173 13.32 20.43 -0.04
CA ASP A 173 11.94 20.77 0.27
C ASP A 173 11.41 21.85 -0.68
N GLY A 174 10.28 21.56 -1.32
CA GLY A 174 9.66 22.44 -2.31
C GLY A 174 10.11 22.22 -3.76
N ASP A 175 11.00 21.30 -4.05
CA ASP A 175 11.39 20.97 -5.43
C ASP A 175 10.20 20.44 -6.24
N LEU A 176 9.84 21.14 -7.30
CA LEU A 176 8.80 20.72 -8.26
C LEU A 176 9.35 19.92 -9.44
N LYS A 177 10.65 19.80 -9.55
CA LYS A 177 11.38 19.01 -10.56
C LYS A 177 12.60 18.39 -9.91
N ALA A 178 12.92 17.17 -10.33
CA ALA A 178 14.14 16.51 -9.90
C ALA A 178 15.37 17.31 -10.34
N SER A 179 16.33 17.48 -9.44
CA SER A 179 17.61 18.11 -9.71
C SER A 179 18.62 17.03 -10.13
N GLY A 180 18.82 16.84 -11.42
CA GLY A 180 19.80 15.89 -11.97
C GLY A 180 19.20 14.56 -12.43
N GLU A 181 20.09 13.68 -12.90
CA GLU A 181 19.73 12.34 -13.37
C GLU A 181 19.50 11.38 -12.20
N PRO A 182 18.66 10.35 -12.38
CA PRO A 182 18.43 9.36 -11.34
C PRO A 182 19.67 8.51 -11.05
N GLU A 183 19.92 8.25 -9.79
CA GLU A 183 20.88 7.23 -9.36
C GLU A 183 20.14 5.91 -9.18
N THR A 184 20.54 4.87 -9.94
CA THR A 184 20.02 3.51 -9.75
C THR A 184 20.69 2.86 -8.56
N ILE A 185 19.90 2.38 -7.59
CA ILE A 185 20.41 1.77 -6.36
C ILE A 185 20.05 0.27 -6.27
N VAL A 186 18.99 -0.17 -6.93
CA VAL A 186 18.62 -1.59 -7.11
C VAL A 186 18.22 -1.76 -8.56
N ASP A 187 18.77 -2.76 -9.22
CA ASP A 187 18.45 -3.13 -10.59
C ASP A 187 17.96 -4.58 -10.70
N ASN A 188 17.59 -4.98 -11.91
CA ASN A 188 17.22 -6.37 -12.24
C ASN A 188 16.09 -6.96 -11.37
N ILE A 189 15.16 -6.12 -10.90
CA ILE A 189 13.95 -6.60 -10.23
C ILE A 189 13.09 -7.33 -11.28
N PRO A 190 12.61 -8.58 -11.02
CA PRO A 190 11.77 -9.30 -11.96
C PRO A 190 10.53 -8.50 -12.34
N SER A 191 10.31 -8.16 -13.62
CA SER A 191 9.34 -7.14 -14.06
C SER A 191 8.17 -7.66 -14.91
N SER A 192 7.95 -8.99 -15.00
CA SER A 192 6.75 -9.58 -15.60
C SER A 192 5.62 -9.78 -14.58
N GLY A 193 4.41 -10.07 -15.01
CA GLY A 193 3.27 -10.37 -14.14
C GLY A 193 2.80 -9.15 -13.34
N HIS A 194 2.75 -9.26 -12.01
CA HIS A 194 2.43 -8.13 -11.14
C HIS A 194 3.56 -7.12 -11.14
N LEU A 195 3.25 -5.89 -11.57
CA LEU A 195 4.22 -4.79 -11.66
C LEU A 195 4.25 -3.91 -10.40
N THR A 196 3.63 -4.36 -9.34
CA THR A 196 3.63 -3.67 -8.05
C THR A 196 5.02 -3.72 -7.44
N ARG A 197 5.53 -2.56 -7.06
CA ARG A 197 6.83 -2.35 -6.41
C ARG A 197 6.68 -1.24 -5.40
N ASP A 198 5.99 -1.52 -4.28
CA ASP A 198 5.92 -0.51 -3.23
C ASP A 198 7.19 -0.52 -2.39
N ILE A 199 7.56 0.63 -1.87
CA ILE A 199 8.75 0.82 -1.03
C ILE A 199 8.41 1.59 0.23
N ALA A 200 9.09 1.24 1.31
CA ALA A 200 9.00 1.95 2.58
C ALA A 200 10.36 1.90 3.30
N PHE A 201 10.65 2.92 4.09
CA PHE A 201 11.80 2.90 4.99
C PHE A 201 11.39 2.49 6.40
N SER A 202 12.28 1.79 7.11
CA SER A 202 12.17 1.64 8.55
C SER A 202 12.21 3.02 9.25
N PRO A 203 11.63 3.17 10.45
CA PRO A 203 11.58 4.47 11.14
C PRO A 203 12.96 5.08 11.43
N ASP A 204 13.96 4.23 11.63
CA ASP A 204 15.36 4.65 11.84
C ASP A 204 16.12 4.94 10.54
N GLY A 205 15.46 4.74 9.39
CA GLY A 205 16.02 4.98 8.06
C GLY A 205 17.10 3.99 7.62
N LYS A 206 17.36 2.91 8.36
CA LYS A 206 18.45 1.98 8.04
C LYS A 206 18.05 0.90 7.04
N THR A 207 16.77 0.63 6.88
CA THR A 207 16.27 -0.42 6.00
C THR A 207 15.31 0.16 4.97
N LEU A 208 15.56 -0.14 3.70
CA LEU A 208 14.65 0.06 2.59
C LEU A 208 13.93 -1.26 2.30
N TYR A 209 12.61 -1.29 2.47
CA TYR A 209 11.78 -2.42 2.10
C TYR A 209 11.25 -2.26 0.68
N LEU A 210 11.18 -3.38 -0.05
CA LEU A 210 10.61 -3.48 -1.40
C LEU A 210 9.64 -4.66 -1.48
N SER A 211 8.44 -4.45 -2.01
CA SER A 211 7.55 -5.56 -2.37
C SER A 211 7.72 -5.96 -3.82
N VAL A 212 7.74 -7.26 -4.08
CA VAL A 212 7.79 -7.83 -5.43
C VAL A 212 6.63 -8.81 -5.60
N GLY A 213 5.63 -8.44 -6.40
CA GLY A 213 4.48 -9.30 -6.67
C GLY A 213 4.82 -10.51 -7.53
N SER A 214 3.99 -11.56 -7.47
CA SER A 214 4.14 -12.79 -8.26
C SER A 214 4.14 -12.53 -9.77
N GLY A 215 4.71 -13.44 -10.53
CA GLY A 215 4.69 -13.42 -11.99
C GLY A 215 3.34 -13.85 -12.55
N SER A 216 2.60 -14.65 -11.79
CA SER A 216 1.37 -15.30 -12.24
C SER A 216 0.31 -15.36 -11.15
N ASN A 217 -0.87 -15.92 -11.47
CA ASN A 217 -1.98 -16.03 -10.52
C ASN A 217 -1.72 -17.10 -9.45
N VAL A 218 -1.27 -18.28 -9.86
CA VAL A 218 -1.12 -19.48 -8.99
C VAL A 218 0.19 -20.22 -9.25
N ALA A 219 1.25 -19.53 -9.66
CA ALA A 219 2.52 -20.11 -10.07
C ALA A 219 2.37 -21.05 -11.29
N GLU A 220 1.65 -20.58 -12.31
CA GLU A 220 1.48 -21.31 -13.57
C GLU A 220 2.82 -21.42 -14.33
N ASN A 221 2.98 -22.53 -15.05
CA ASN A 221 4.10 -22.77 -15.97
C ASN A 221 5.48 -22.78 -15.30
N ILE A 222 5.56 -23.23 -14.06
CA ILE A 222 6.82 -23.60 -13.43
C ILE A 222 7.11 -25.08 -13.65
N GLU A 223 8.37 -25.46 -13.60
CA GLU A 223 8.82 -26.86 -13.66
C GLU A 223 8.25 -27.65 -12.48
N ALA A 224 8.01 -28.96 -12.64
CA ALA A 224 7.46 -29.81 -11.59
C ALA A 224 8.34 -29.83 -10.34
N GLU A 225 9.65 -29.75 -10.52
CA GLU A 225 10.65 -29.65 -9.46
C GLU A 225 11.72 -28.63 -9.82
N PRO A 226 12.36 -27.99 -8.82
CA PRO A 226 13.48 -27.11 -9.06
C PRO A 226 14.73 -27.91 -9.46
N ASP A 227 15.68 -27.24 -10.10
CA ASP A 227 16.98 -27.80 -10.44
C ASP A 227 17.68 -28.36 -9.22
N GLY A 228 18.14 -29.60 -9.30
CA GLY A 228 18.77 -30.31 -8.18
C GLY A 228 17.81 -30.92 -7.17
N GLY A 229 16.50 -30.78 -7.39
CA GLY A 229 15.44 -31.34 -6.55
C GLY A 229 15.05 -30.46 -5.35
N LEU A 230 13.91 -30.80 -4.74
CA LEU A 230 13.26 -30.01 -3.69
C LEU A 230 14.15 -29.79 -2.44
N ASP A 231 14.88 -30.84 -2.01
CA ASP A 231 15.71 -30.76 -0.81
C ASP A 231 16.90 -29.79 -1.00
N ALA A 232 17.51 -29.82 -2.17
CA ALA A 232 18.62 -28.90 -2.51
C ALA A 232 18.12 -27.45 -2.61
N TRP A 233 16.99 -27.26 -3.28
CA TRP A 233 16.36 -25.95 -3.39
C TRP A 233 15.95 -25.38 -2.02
N ALA A 234 15.25 -26.14 -1.18
CA ALA A 234 14.82 -25.69 0.14
C ALA A 234 15.99 -25.32 1.05
N LYS A 235 17.14 -26.01 0.89
CA LYS A 235 18.35 -25.68 1.62
C LYS A 235 18.99 -24.37 1.11
N ALA A 236 19.00 -24.16 -0.20
CA ALA A 236 19.59 -22.99 -0.83
C ALA A 236 18.70 -21.73 -0.68
N LYS A 237 17.39 -21.91 -0.60
CA LYS A 237 16.36 -20.85 -0.57
C LYS A 237 15.40 -21.08 0.61
N PRO A 238 15.85 -21.00 1.86
CA PRO A 238 15.04 -21.40 3.03
C PRO A 238 13.77 -20.57 3.21
N LEU A 239 13.71 -19.36 2.65
CA LEU A 239 12.53 -18.51 2.60
C LEU A 239 11.91 -18.43 1.20
N GLY A 240 12.39 -19.19 0.21
CA GLY A 240 11.81 -19.18 -1.13
C GLY A 240 10.38 -19.75 -1.10
N ALA A 241 9.44 -19.06 -1.74
CA ALA A 241 8.08 -19.56 -1.89
C ALA A 241 7.96 -20.55 -3.05
N VAL A 242 8.63 -20.24 -4.16
CA VAL A 242 8.54 -20.99 -5.43
C VAL A 242 9.86 -20.86 -6.19
N TRP A 243 10.09 -21.72 -7.15
CA TRP A 243 11.24 -21.75 -8.03
C TRP A 243 10.91 -21.29 -9.45
N GLY A 244 11.89 -21.34 -10.35
CA GLY A 244 11.73 -21.04 -11.78
C GLY A 244 11.35 -19.57 -12.02
N SER A 245 10.36 -19.33 -12.84
CA SER A 245 9.91 -17.98 -13.22
C SER A 245 9.35 -17.14 -12.07
N GLU A 246 9.08 -17.78 -10.92
CA GLU A 246 8.56 -17.12 -9.72
C GLU A 246 9.66 -16.88 -8.66
N GLU A 247 10.90 -17.23 -8.94
CA GLU A 247 12.02 -16.99 -8.00
C GLU A 247 12.21 -15.49 -7.75
N GLY A 248 12.37 -15.11 -6.48
CA GLY A 248 12.50 -13.71 -6.05
C GLY A 248 11.21 -12.89 -6.21
N ARG A 249 10.06 -13.56 -6.19
CA ARG A 249 8.72 -12.98 -6.33
C ARG A 249 7.79 -13.40 -5.20
N ALA A 250 6.66 -12.72 -5.11
CA ALA A 250 5.71 -12.84 -4.00
C ALA A 250 6.39 -12.60 -2.65
N ASP A 251 7.34 -11.67 -2.64
CA ASP A 251 8.31 -11.43 -1.57
C ASP A 251 8.25 -10.00 -1.08
N VAL A 252 8.72 -9.81 0.15
CA VAL A 252 9.20 -8.53 0.67
C VAL A 252 10.72 -8.66 0.88
N LEU A 253 11.46 -7.79 0.23
CA LEU A 253 12.90 -7.69 0.30
C LEU A 253 13.33 -6.51 1.17
N ALA A 254 14.51 -6.58 1.76
CA ALA A 254 15.15 -5.48 2.49
C ALA A 254 16.53 -5.22 1.94
N PHE A 255 16.92 -3.94 1.96
CA PHE A 255 18.21 -3.42 1.54
C PHE A 255 18.69 -2.35 2.52
N ASP A 256 19.97 -2.05 2.51
CA ASP A 256 20.43 -0.77 3.03
C ASP A 256 19.89 0.39 2.16
N PRO A 257 19.87 1.63 2.64
CA PRO A 257 19.36 2.77 1.86
C PRO A 257 20.08 2.99 0.52
N ASP A 258 21.32 2.52 0.39
CA ASP A 258 22.09 2.57 -0.86
C ASP A 258 21.90 1.33 -1.76
N GLY A 259 20.93 0.48 -1.46
CA GLY A 259 20.57 -0.71 -2.24
C GLY A 259 21.46 -1.94 -1.99
N LYS A 260 22.42 -1.87 -1.07
CA LYS A 260 23.29 -3.00 -0.72
C LYS A 260 22.65 -3.95 0.29
N HIS A 261 23.34 -5.07 0.55
CA HIS A 261 23.01 -6.07 1.57
C HIS A 261 21.56 -6.57 1.48
N SER A 262 21.15 -6.95 0.26
CA SER A 262 19.82 -7.48 0.01
C SER A 262 19.55 -8.75 0.81
N ARG A 263 18.34 -8.84 1.39
CA ARG A 263 17.84 -10.06 2.00
C ARG A 263 16.33 -10.19 1.82
N THR A 264 15.84 -11.40 1.84
CA THR A 264 14.39 -11.67 1.89
C THR A 264 13.91 -11.50 3.33
N VAL A 265 12.86 -10.70 3.51
CA VAL A 265 12.17 -10.50 4.79
C VAL A 265 11.08 -11.54 4.96
N ALA A 266 10.22 -11.68 3.96
CA ALA A 266 9.10 -12.61 3.98
C ALA A 266 8.74 -13.03 2.56
N THR A 267 8.11 -14.20 2.44
CA THR A 267 7.68 -14.78 1.16
C THR A 267 6.22 -15.23 1.20
N GLY A 268 5.69 -15.60 0.03
CA GLY A 268 4.32 -16.10 -0.07
C GLY A 268 3.24 -15.02 0.03
N LEU A 269 3.60 -13.76 -0.11
CA LEU A 269 2.71 -12.60 -0.22
C LEU A 269 2.42 -12.37 -1.71
N ARG A 270 1.45 -13.07 -2.30
CA ARG A 270 1.21 -13.10 -3.74
C ARG A 270 1.44 -11.76 -4.44
N ASN A 271 0.78 -10.72 -3.98
CA ASN A 271 1.00 -9.36 -4.46
C ASN A 271 0.80 -8.36 -3.32
N CYS A 272 1.86 -8.08 -2.59
CA CYS A 272 1.90 -7.03 -1.58
C CYS A 272 1.79 -5.68 -2.29
N SER A 273 0.57 -5.21 -2.51
CA SER A 273 0.27 -4.06 -3.36
C SER A 273 0.41 -2.71 -2.66
N GLY A 274 0.53 -2.68 -1.36
CA GLY A 274 0.77 -1.48 -0.59
C GLY A 274 1.43 -1.79 0.74
N MET A 275 2.48 -1.06 1.06
CA MET A 275 3.20 -1.19 2.33
C MET A 275 3.15 0.11 3.13
N THR A 276 3.16 -0.05 4.44
CA THR A 276 3.33 1.06 5.38
C THR A 276 4.00 0.57 6.65
N VAL A 277 4.66 1.49 7.34
CA VAL A 277 5.21 1.23 8.67
C VAL A 277 4.27 1.81 9.71
N GLN A 278 3.86 0.99 10.67
CA GLN A 278 3.01 1.42 11.77
C GLN A 278 3.82 2.36 12.70
N PRO A 279 3.41 3.63 12.86
CA PRO A 279 4.28 4.64 13.49
C PRO A 279 4.63 4.36 14.96
N ALA A 280 3.74 3.73 15.71
CA ALA A 280 3.95 3.50 17.15
C ALA A 280 4.84 2.28 17.43
N THR A 281 4.84 1.26 16.56
CA THR A 281 5.58 0.01 16.79
C THR A 281 6.78 -0.16 15.87
N GLY A 282 6.81 0.56 14.75
CA GLY A 282 7.80 0.36 13.68
C GLY A 282 7.57 -0.90 12.84
N ALA A 283 6.49 -1.64 13.08
CA ALA A 283 6.16 -2.84 12.33
C ALA A 283 5.79 -2.52 10.88
N LEU A 284 6.34 -3.29 9.95
CA LEU A 284 5.96 -3.21 8.53
C LEU A 284 4.63 -3.94 8.30
N TRP A 285 3.70 -3.29 7.62
CA TRP A 285 2.41 -3.85 7.23
C TRP A 285 2.27 -3.88 5.72
N CYS A 286 1.54 -4.86 5.23
CA CYS A 286 1.24 -5.06 3.81
C CYS A 286 -0.24 -5.36 3.60
N VAL A 287 -0.81 -4.84 2.50
CA VAL A 287 -2.09 -5.28 1.93
C VAL A 287 -1.82 -6.15 0.72
N VAL A 288 -2.42 -7.35 0.69
CA VAL A 288 -2.15 -8.39 -0.30
C VAL A 288 -3.34 -8.59 -1.20
N ASN A 289 -3.11 -8.48 -2.53
CA ASN A 289 -4.07 -8.96 -3.52
C ASN A 289 -3.85 -10.45 -3.75
N GLU A 290 -4.90 -11.21 -3.55
CA GLU A 290 -4.90 -12.66 -3.66
C GLU A 290 -5.32 -13.16 -5.05
N ARG A 291 -5.52 -14.48 -5.19
CA ARG A 291 -5.72 -15.18 -6.45
C ARG A 291 -7.15 -15.03 -6.96
N ASP A 292 -7.26 -14.97 -8.28
CA ASP A 292 -8.54 -14.98 -8.98
C ASP A 292 -8.96 -16.40 -9.35
N GLY A 293 -10.27 -16.61 -9.54
CA GLY A 293 -10.81 -17.80 -10.18
C GLY A 293 -10.89 -19.07 -9.33
N LEU A 294 -10.67 -18.98 -8.02
CA LEU A 294 -10.72 -20.15 -7.12
C LEU A 294 -12.09 -20.37 -6.48
N GLY A 295 -12.97 -19.40 -6.56
CA GLY A 295 -14.32 -19.43 -5.99
C GLY A 295 -14.73 -18.10 -5.40
N GLU A 296 -15.96 -18.00 -4.95
CA GLU A 296 -16.45 -16.83 -4.23
C GLU A 296 -15.89 -16.80 -2.82
N ASN A 297 -15.33 -15.65 -2.40
CA ASN A 297 -14.66 -15.48 -1.11
C ASN A 297 -13.46 -16.42 -0.89
N VAL A 298 -12.76 -16.87 -1.94
CA VAL A 298 -11.60 -17.76 -1.86
C VAL A 298 -10.50 -17.34 -2.84
N PRO A 299 -9.30 -17.01 -2.34
CA PRO A 299 -9.00 -16.58 -0.96
C PRO A 299 -9.44 -15.13 -0.74
N PHE A 300 -9.60 -14.75 0.50
CA PHE A 300 -9.79 -13.34 0.85
C PHE A 300 -8.50 -12.55 0.64
N GLU A 301 -8.64 -11.32 0.19
CA GLU A 301 -7.57 -10.34 0.31
C GLU A 301 -7.38 -9.96 1.78
N PHE A 302 -6.15 -9.65 2.17
CA PHE A 302 -5.85 -9.42 3.58
C PHE A 302 -4.81 -8.33 3.80
N ALA A 303 -4.82 -7.75 5.00
CA ALA A 303 -3.75 -6.92 5.52
C ALA A 303 -3.04 -7.65 6.66
N THR A 304 -1.72 -7.61 6.66
CA THR A 304 -0.90 -8.31 7.67
C THR A 304 0.34 -7.53 8.06
N GLU A 305 0.81 -7.75 9.28
CA GLU A 305 2.17 -7.42 9.67
C GLU A 305 3.14 -8.33 8.93
N VAL A 306 4.18 -7.76 8.33
CA VAL A 306 5.23 -8.49 7.63
C VAL A 306 6.31 -8.87 8.64
N LYS A 307 6.28 -10.12 9.10
CA LYS A 307 7.25 -10.64 10.07
C LYS A 307 8.49 -11.17 9.37
N ASP A 308 9.64 -10.86 9.93
CA ASP A 308 10.93 -11.36 9.41
C ASP A 308 10.99 -12.90 9.48
N GLY A 309 11.42 -13.52 8.40
CA GLY A 309 11.47 -14.97 8.27
C GLY A 309 10.13 -15.66 8.01
N ALA A 310 9.03 -14.92 7.80
CA ALA A 310 7.71 -15.49 7.64
C ALA A 310 7.41 -15.95 6.20
N PHE A 311 6.56 -16.98 6.09
CA PHE A 311 5.96 -17.45 4.85
C PHE A 311 4.43 -17.30 4.94
N TYR A 312 3.81 -16.59 3.98
CA TYR A 312 2.38 -16.23 4.00
C TYR A 312 1.50 -17.10 3.11
N GLY A 313 2.03 -18.14 2.53
CA GLY A 313 1.24 -19.24 1.97
C GLY A 313 1.20 -19.32 0.45
N TRP A 314 1.23 -18.22 -0.30
CA TRP A 314 1.20 -18.29 -1.76
C TRP A 314 2.42 -19.03 -2.33
N PRO A 315 2.29 -19.89 -3.33
CA PRO A 315 1.05 -20.34 -3.99
C PRO A 315 0.37 -21.57 -3.36
N TRP A 316 0.93 -22.14 -2.30
CA TRP A 316 0.60 -23.46 -1.77
C TRP A 316 -0.60 -23.48 -0.83
N TYR A 317 -0.86 -22.36 -0.16
CA TYR A 317 -1.95 -22.26 0.83
C TYR A 317 -2.83 -21.04 0.52
N THR A 318 -4.11 -21.13 0.89
CA THR A 318 -5.01 -19.98 1.02
C THR A 318 -5.29 -19.78 2.48
N SER A 319 -5.12 -18.58 3.03
CA SER A 319 -5.27 -18.30 4.46
C SER A 319 -4.84 -19.50 5.35
N ALA A 320 -4.45 -19.34 6.55
CA ALA A 320 -3.69 -20.27 7.39
C ALA A 320 -4.11 -21.76 7.47
N THR A 321 -5.18 -22.17 6.82
CA THR A 321 -5.77 -23.51 7.02
C THR A 321 -6.16 -24.30 5.78
N MET A 322 -6.23 -23.70 4.60
CA MET A 322 -6.64 -24.42 3.39
C MET A 322 -5.47 -24.73 2.47
N ARG A 323 -5.12 -26.03 2.41
CA ARG A 323 -4.24 -26.59 1.39
C ARG A 323 -4.95 -26.49 0.03
N ILE A 324 -4.42 -25.71 -0.91
CA ILE A 324 -4.89 -25.76 -2.29
C ILE A 324 -4.22 -26.95 -2.97
N ARG A 325 -5.01 -27.85 -3.56
CA ARG A 325 -4.53 -28.60 -4.72
C ARG A 325 -4.52 -27.60 -5.87
N ALA A 326 -3.35 -27.23 -6.37
CA ALA A 326 -3.26 -26.57 -7.64
C ALA A 326 -4.02 -27.42 -8.69
N THR A 327 -5.03 -26.86 -9.31
CA THR A 327 -5.85 -27.56 -10.31
C THR A 327 -5.23 -27.32 -11.68
N GLY A 328 -4.52 -28.32 -12.17
CA GLY A 328 -3.93 -28.32 -13.52
C GLY A 328 -3.02 -29.53 -13.70
N ALA A 329 -2.87 -30.02 -14.92
CA ALA A 329 -2.06 -31.20 -15.23
C ALA A 329 -0.56 -31.06 -14.85
N ASN A 330 -0.12 -29.83 -14.52
CA ASN A 330 1.26 -29.50 -14.14
C ASN A 330 1.34 -28.78 -12.78
N ALA A 331 0.36 -28.98 -11.91
CA ALA A 331 0.41 -28.39 -10.58
C ALA A 331 1.52 -29.04 -9.74
N PRO A 332 2.50 -28.29 -9.24
CA PRO A 332 3.57 -28.86 -8.44
C PRO A 332 3.02 -29.51 -7.18
N THR A 333 3.53 -30.70 -6.84
CA THR A 333 3.22 -31.37 -5.59
C THR A 333 3.85 -30.58 -4.46
N LEU A 334 3.06 -30.27 -3.44
CA LEU A 334 3.54 -29.53 -2.27
C LEU A 334 4.74 -30.24 -1.63
N PRO A 335 5.89 -29.57 -1.45
CA PRO A 335 6.98 -30.13 -0.69
C PRO A 335 6.52 -30.45 0.74
N ALA A 336 6.84 -31.61 1.24
CA ALA A 336 6.47 -32.04 2.60
C ALA A 336 7.06 -31.15 3.71
N ARG A 337 7.92 -30.18 3.37
CA ARG A 337 8.73 -29.38 4.30
C ARG A 337 8.62 -27.86 4.14
N LEU A 338 7.61 -27.35 3.40
CA LEU A 338 7.38 -25.91 3.48
C LEU A 338 6.93 -25.54 4.90
N PRO A 339 7.44 -24.45 5.47
CA PRO A 339 6.96 -23.98 6.77
C PRO A 339 5.45 -23.75 6.70
N SER A 340 4.75 -24.04 7.77
CA SER A 340 3.33 -23.68 7.87
C SER A 340 3.18 -22.16 7.73
N PRO A 341 2.11 -21.66 7.07
CA PRO A 341 1.86 -20.24 7.00
C PRO A 341 1.89 -19.60 8.37
N THR A 342 2.54 -18.45 8.48
CA THR A 342 2.55 -17.66 9.70
C THR A 342 1.29 -16.79 9.71
N CYS A 343 0.38 -17.04 10.66
CA CYS A 343 -0.79 -16.19 10.93
C CYS A 343 -0.41 -14.99 11.80
#